data_4340f003cdb2aaaab1bdc9f5caee7c1b
#
_entry.id   4340f003cdb2aaaab1bdc9f5caee7c1b
#
_cell.length_a   1.000
_cell.length_b   1.000
_cell.length_c   1.000
_cell.angle_alpha   90.00
_cell.angle_beta   90.00
_cell.angle_gamma   90.00
#
_symmetry.space_group_name_H-M   'P 1'
#
loop_
_entity.id
_entity.type
_entity.pdbx_description
1 polymer ?
#
loop_
_entity_poly.entity_id
_entity_poly.type
_entity_poly.pdbx_seq_one_letter_code
_entity_poly.pdbx_strand_id
1 'polypeptide(L)'
;RVMAGVTIGRTPGATWENINYGGFIELRDMGPMKRIVAGNYQAHFGYGLVIGSPFKRGKTAYIQSTATTDEGLKKFGSVGDSYNYFHGVGATAKVSSWADVSAFYSLREGKEEWNHVVGVNATGRWNRLKVGITAVENIHQPTPKNSLEEMELVSTQAVMGVNARWNQGKVDIWGELATSQGNQWGIGGIAGIRYTPISDINLL
;
A
#
# COMPACT_ATOMS: atom_id res chain seq x y z
N ARG A 1 -14.17 -5.37 16.40
CA ARG A 1 -13.10 -6.33 16.73
C ARG A 1 -11.78 -5.60 16.91
N VAL A 2 -11.01 -5.93 17.96
CA VAL A 2 -9.71 -5.33 18.29
C VAL A 2 -8.64 -6.42 18.18
N MET A 3 -7.49 -6.09 17.59
CA MET A 3 -6.30 -6.94 17.56
C MET A 3 -5.08 -6.06 17.84
N ALA A 4 -4.17 -6.54 18.66
CA ALA A 4 -2.88 -5.91 18.92
C ALA A 4 -1.79 -6.97 18.86
N GLY A 5 -0.58 -6.58 18.49
CA GLY A 5 0.58 -7.46 18.48
C GLY A 5 1.86 -6.67 18.61
N VAL A 6 2.83 -7.27 19.28
CA VAL A 6 4.19 -6.79 19.41
C VAL A 6 5.12 -7.87 18.89
N THR A 7 6.12 -7.50 18.15
CA THR A 7 7.13 -8.40 17.60
C THR A 7 8.51 -7.85 17.94
N ILE A 8 9.36 -8.72 18.42
CA ILE A 8 10.76 -8.43 18.70
C ILE A 8 11.59 -9.43 17.90
N GLY A 9 12.56 -8.95 17.18
CA GLY A 9 13.45 -9.78 16.36
C GLY A 9 14.88 -9.30 16.40
N ARG A 10 15.79 -10.21 16.12
CA ARG A 10 17.23 -9.92 16.00
C ARG A 10 17.75 -10.60 14.74
N THR A 11 18.53 -9.88 13.97
CA THR A 11 19.23 -10.46 12.83
C THR A 11 20.26 -11.49 13.33
N PRO A 12 20.31 -12.71 12.77
CA PRO A 12 21.33 -13.69 13.16
C PRO A 12 22.73 -13.10 13.05
N GLY A 13 23.54 -13.24 14.13
CA GLY A 13 24.91 -12.72 14.19
C GLY A 13 25.02 -11.26 14.68
N ALA A 14 23.92 -10.53 14.81
CA ALA A 14 23.95 -9.17 15.36
C ALA A 14 24.13 -9.16 16.90
N THR A 15 24.67 -8.08 17.44
CA THR A 15 24.79 -7.85 18.89
C THR A 15 23.39 -7.61 19.51
N TRP A 16 23.31 -7.73 20.83
CA TRP A 16 22.07 -7.48 21.58
C TRP A 16 21.59 -6.02 21.51
N GLU A 17 22.44 -5.11 21.10
CA GLU A 17 22.13 -3.69 20.91
C GLU A 17 21.31 -3.44 19.63
N ASN A 18 21.36 -4.38 18.67
CA ASN A 18 20.64 -4.30 17.38
C ASN A 18 19.38 -5.17 17.41
N ILE A 19 18.46 -4.84 18.30
CA ILE A 19 17.14 -5.48 18.38
C ILE A 19 16.14 -4.66 17.58
N ASN A 20 15.48 -5.32 16.63
CA ASN A 20 14.36 -4.76 15.90
C ASN A 20 13.06 -5.02 16.67
N TYR A 21 12.26 -3.99 16.88
CA TYR A 21 10.95 -4.11 17.52
C TYR A 21 9.89 -3.46 16.64
N GLY A 22 8.70 -3.96 16.74
CA GLY A 22 7.55 -3.43 16.04
C GLY A 22 6.26 -3.85 16.68
N GLY A 23 5.21 -3.14 16.38
CA GLY A 23 3.90 -3.46 16.92
C GLY A 23 2.80 -2.85 16.07
N PHE A 24 1.59 -3.36 16.28
CA PHE A 24 0.41 -2.83 15.63
C PHE A 24 -0.80 -2.92 16.56
N ILE A 25 -1.75 -2.03 16.30
CA ILE A 25 -3.12 -2.10 16.80
C ILE A 25 -4.03 -2.03 15.58
N GLU A 26 -5.00 -2.94 15.49
CA GLU A 26 -5.99 -2.97 14.43
C GLU A 26 -7.39 -3.02 15.04
N LEU A 27 -8.22 -2.07 14.65
CA LEU A 27 -9.65 -2.02 14.97
C LEU A 27 -10.43 -2.31 13.69
N ARG A 28 -11.43 -3.19 13.77
CA ARG A 28 -12.29 -3.55 12.63
C ARG A 28 -13.75 -3.41 13.00
N ASP A 29 -14.56 -3.05 12.00
CA ASP A 29 -16.02 -3.04 12.06
C ASP A 29 -16.58 -2.19 13.20
N MET A 30 -16.13 -0.93 13.24
CA MET A 30 -16.58 0.07 14.21
C MET A 30 -17.55 1.08 13.54
N GLY A 31 -18.78 0.67 13.32
CA GLY A 31 -19.78 1.49 12.62
C GLY A 31 -19.37 1.77 11.16
N PRO A 32 -19.19 3.05 10.76
CA PRO A 32 -18.76 3.40 9.41
C PRO A 32 -17.29 3.07 9.15
N MET A 33 -16.48 2.90 10.20
CA MET A 33 -15.06 2.58 10.09
C MET A 33 -14.88 1.09 9.90
N LYS A 34 -14.50 0.67 8.69
CA LYS A 34 -14.21 -0.73 8.39
C LYS A 34 -12.91 -1.21 9.05
N ARG A 35 -11.92 -0.32 9.07
CA ARG A 35 -10.60 -0.64 9.62
C ARG A 35 -9.87 0.62 10.05
N ILE A 36 -9.21 0.54 11.19
CA ILE A 36 -8.22 1.50 11.65
C ILE A 36 -6.98 0.70 12.02
N VAL A 37 -5.82 1.12 11.58
CA VAL A 37 -4.52 0.52 11.92
C VAL A 37 -3.60 1.58 12.49
N ALA A 38 -2.83 1.22 13.50
CA ALA A 38 -1.78 2.06 14.08
C ALA A 38 -0.54 1.21 14.35
N GLY A 39 0.65 1.82 14.25
CA GLY A 39 1.94 1.13 14.32
C GLY A 39 2.39 0.60 12.95
N ASN A 40 2.81 -0.65 12.88
CA ASN A 40 3.28 -1.25 11.63
C ASN A 40 2.11 -1.76 10.78
N TYR A 41 2.04 -1.30 9.55
CA TYR A 41 0.99 -1.71 8.61
C TYR A 41 1.50 -1.72 7.16
N GLN A 42 0.71 -2.32 6.29
CA GLN A 42 0.88 -2.29 4.83
C GLN A 42 -0.32 -1.62 4.19
N ALA A 43 -0.08 -0.90 3.10
CA ALA A 43 -1.10 -0.34 2.24
C ALA A 43 -0.92 -0.95 0.83
N HIS A 44 -2.00 -1.41 0.25
CA HIS A 44 -2.03 -1.93 -1.11
C HIS A 44 -3.35 -1.54 -1.76
N PHE A 45 -3.28 -0.83 -2.88
CA PHE A 45 -4.46 -0.40 -3.62
C PHE A 45 -4.24 -0.66 -5.12
N GLY A 46 -5.34 -0.95 -5.83
CA GLY A 46 -5.28 -1.27 -7.25
C GLY A 46 -4.43 -2.51 -7.55
N TYR A 47 -3.65 -2.44 -8.58
CA TYR A 47 -2.71 -3.50 -9.01
C TYR A 47 -1.27 -3.22 -8.57
N GLY A 48 -1.08 -2.17 -7.77
CA GLY A 48 0.17 -1.86 -7.10
C GLY A 48 1.12 -0.97 -7.90
N LEU A 49 0.64 -0.25 -8.91
CA LEU A 49 1.46 0.74 -9.62
C LEU A 49 1.71 1.99 -8.77
N VAL A 50 0.69 2.45 -8.02
CA VAL A 50 0.83 3.60 -7.12
C VAL A 50 1.42 3.15 -5.79
N ILE A 51 0.80 2.14 -5.17
CA ILE A 51 1.24 1.58 -3.90
C ILE A 51 0.90 0.10 -3.82
N GLY A 52 1.91 -0.72 -3.64
CA GLY A 52 1.78 -2.17 -3.63
C GLY A 52 2.44 -2.82 -2.43
N SER A 53 2.00 -4.02 -2.09
CA SER A 53 2.65 -4.82 -1.06
C SER A 53 3.94 -5.43 -1.62
N PRO A 54 5.09 -5.21 -0.99
CA PRO A 54 6.38 -5.75 -1.44
C PRO A 54 6.47 -7.28 -1.34
N PHE A 55 5.52 -7.94 -0.67
CA PHE A 55 5.49 -9.39 -0.52
C PHE A 55 4.90 -10.15 -1.71
N LYS A 56 4.38 -9.47 -2.72
CA LYS A 56 4.07 -10.13 -4.00
C LYS A 56 5.39 -10.44 -4.72
N ARG A 57 6.07 -11.46 -4.25
CA ARG A 57 7.33 -11.90 -4.81
C ARG A 57 7.11 -12.55 -6.17
N GLY A 58 7.81 -12.00 -7.14
CA GLY A 58 8.19 -12.71 -8.33
C GLY A 58 7.13 -12.77 -9.41
N LYS A 59 7.61 -12.82 -10.61
CA LYS A 59 6.89 -13.28 -11.77
C LYS A 59 6.58 -14.75 -11.54
N THR A 60 5.39 -15.07 -11.03
CA THR A 60 4.95 -16.46 -10.98
C THR A 60 4.46 -16.85 -12.37
N ALA A 61 4.65 -18.11 -12.76
CA ALA A 61 4.02 -18.66 -13.95
C ALA A 61 2.47 -18.61 -13.89
N TYR A 62 1.93 -18.34 -12.69
CA TYR A 62 0.49 -18.15 -12.48
C TYR A 62 0.15 -16.67 -12.58
N ILE A 63 -0.20 -16.20 -13.76
CA ILE A 63 -0.71 -14.86 -14.04
C ILE A 63 -1.97 -14.54 -13.21
N GLN A 64 -2.68 -15.54 -12.72
CA GLN A 64 -3.81 -15.39 -11.79
C GLN A 64 -3.44 -14.60 -10.51
N SER A 65 -2.19 -14.65 -10.08
CA SER A 65 -1.73 -13.90 -8.90
C SER A 65 -1.70 -12.38 -9.11
N THR A 66 -1.59 -11.91 -10.36
CA THR A 66 -1.62 -10.49 -10.69
C THR A 66 -3.04 -9.93 -10.77
N ALA A 67 -4.03 -10.76 -11.08
CA ALA A 67 -5.43 -10.37 -11.16
C ALA A 67 -6.13 -10.35 -9.78
N THR A 68 -5.52 -10.91 -8.74
CA THR A 68 -6.07 -10.90 -7.38
C THR A 68 -5.40 -9.81 -6.56
N THR A 69 -6.15 -8.79 -6.22
CA THR A 69 -5.69 -7.71 -5.35
C THR A 69 -6.22 -7.92 -3.95
N ASP A 70 -5.31 -8.08 -3.03
CA ASP A 70 -5.60 -8.06 -1.61
C ASP A 70 -5.51 -6.60 -1.14
N GLU A 71 -6.56 -5.86 -1.43
CA GLU A 71 -6.59 -4.41 -1.28
C GLU A 71 -6.86 -3.94 0.14
N GLY A 72 -6.35 -2.76 0.43
CA GLY A 72 -6.59 -1.98 1.63
C GLY A 72 -5.40 -1.92 2.57
N LEU A 73 -5.69 -1.38 3.73
CA LEU A 73 -4.73 -1.31 4.83
C LEU A 73 -4.71 -2.64 5.58
N LYS A 74 -3.54 -3.12 5.96
CA LYS A 74 -3.36 -4.35 6.72
C LYS A 74 -2.32 -4.16 7.81
N LYS A 75 -2.62 -4.68 9.00
CA LYS A 75 -1.61 -4.78 10.06
C LYS A 75 -0.40 -5.57 9.58
N PHE A 76 0.77 -5.20 10.06
CA PHE A 76 2.01 -5.90 9.79
C PHE A 76 2.66 -6.35 11.10
N GLY A 77 2.84 -7.65 11.28
CA GLY A 77 3.29 -8.25 12.53
C GLY A 77 4.73 -8.79 12.48
N SER A 78 5.51 -8.44 11.45
CA SER A 78 6.91 -8.85 11.37
C SER A 78 7.83 -7.65 11.57
N VAL A 79 9.06 -7.92 12.02
CA VAL A 79 10.14 -6.92 12.13
C VAL A 79 11.37 -7.44 11.40
N GLY A 80 12.06 -6.55 10.70
CA GLY A 80 13.29 -6.85 9.96
C GLY A 80 13.80 -5.58 9.29
N ASP A 81 14.99 -5.64 8.72
CA ASP A 81 15.64 -4.51 8.05
C ASP A 81 14.96 -4.11 6.73
N SER A 82 13.89 -4.80 6.35
CA SER A 82 13.21 -4.52 5.09
C SER A 82 12.16 -3.43 5.26
N TYR A 83 12.21 -2.44 4.37
CA TYR A 83 11.23 -1.35 4.24
C TYR A 83 9.87 -1.82 3.69
N ASN A 84 9.41 -2.99 4.13
CA ASN A 84 8.23 -3.67 3.58
C ASN A 84 6.92 -3.30 4.27
N TYR A 85 6.94 -2.29 5.13
CA TYR A 85 5.78 -1.81 5.89
C TYR A 85 5.87 -0.32 6.17
N PHE A 86 4.74 0.28 6.43
CA PHE A 86 4.60 1.65 6.91
C PHE A 86 4.56 1.66 8.43
N HIS A 87 5.02 2.73 9.05
CA HIS A 87 4.91 2.95 10.49
C HIS A 87 4.13 4.24 10.72
N GLY A 88 2.96 4.14 11.34
CA GLY A 88 2.08 5.28 11.55
C GLY A 88 0.64 4.89 11.75
N VAL A 89 -0.27 5.54 11.03
CA VAL A 89 -1.71 5.32 11.17
C VAL A 89 -2.40 5.27 9.81
N GLY A 90 -3.48 4.51 9.74
CA GLY A 90 -4.34 4.48 8.57
C GLY A 90 -5.75 4.05 8.91
N ALA A 91 -6.70 4.53 8.13
CA ALA A 91 -8.10 4.21 8.32
C ALA A 91 -8.82 3.98 7.00
N THR A 92 -9.80 3.08 7.01
CA THR A 92 -10.74 2.85 5.91
C THR A 92 -12.15 3.04 6.43
N ALA A 93 -12.89 3.95 5.82
CA ALA A 93 -14.28 4.21 6.12
C ALA A 93 -15.19 3.78 4.97
N LYS A 94 -16.36 3.25 5.33
CA LYS A 94 -17.45 3.02 4.39
C LYS A 94 -18.25 4.32 4.27
N VAL A 95 -18.17 4.97 3.12
CA VAL A 95 -18.88 6.23 2.84
C VAL A 95 -20.29 5.96 2.34
N SER A 96 -20.46 4.87 1.58
CA SER A 96 -21.78 4.42 1.12
C SER A 96 -21.82 2.88 1.01
N SER A 97 -22.96 2.32 0.60
CA SER A 97 -23.07 0.88 0.34
C SER A 97 -22.15 0.40 -0.79
N TRP A 98 -21.76 1.28 -1.68
CA TRP A 98 -20.94 1.00 -2.86
C TRP A 98 -19.55 1.63 -2.84
N ALA A 99 -19.23 2.49 -1.83
CA ALA A 99 -17.97 3.23 -1.80
C ALA A 99 -17.25 3.16 -0.45
N ASP A 100 -15.95 2.98 -0.53
CA ASP A 100 -15.01 3.04 0.59
C ASP A 100 -13.95 4.11 0.33
N VAL A 101 -13.51 4.79 1.38
CA VAL A 101 -12.39 5.72 1.35
C VAL A 101 -11.35 5.30 2.40
N SER A 102 -10.10 5.30 2.01
CA SER A 102 -8.97 5.05 2.90
C SER A 102 -8.02 6.24 2.91
N ALA A 103 -7.47 6.52 4.07
CA ALA A 103 -6.38 7.48 4.24
C ALA A 103 -5.33 6.87 5.16
N PHE A 104 -4.06 7.21 4.92
CA PHE A 104 -2.97 6.71 5.74
C PHE A 104 -1.80 7.69 5.77
N TYR A 105 -1.06 7.63 6.85
CA TYR A 105 0.15 8.39 7.09
C TYR A 105 1.22 7.50 7.71
N SER A 106 2.43 7.61 7.20
CA SER A 106 3.60 6.92 7.73
C SER A 106 4.73 7.90 7.94
N LEU A 107 5.41 7.76 9.06
CA LEU A 107 6.64 8.47 9.38
C LEU A 107 7.74 7.46 9.67
N ARG A 108 8.87 7.60 9.00
CA ARG A 108 10.07 6.83 9.25
C ARG A 108 11.27 7.73 9.43
N GLU A 109 11.99 7.49 10.49
CA GLU A 109 13.28 8.08 10.73
C GLU A 109 14.36 7.25 10.03
N GLY A 110 15.07 7.86 9.10
CA GLY A 110 16.29 7.35 8.51
C GLY A 110 17.52 7.91 9.24
N LYS A 111 18.71 7.53 8.81
CA LYS A 111 19.98 8.02 9.40
C LYS A 111 20.22 9.50 9.14
N GLU A 112 19.75 10.01 8.01
CA GLU A 112 20.02 11.38 7.55
C GLU A 112 18.75 12.13 7.14
N GLU A 113 17.61 11.47 7.10
CA GLU A 113 16.34 12.04 6.65
C GLU A 113 15.13 11.44 7.35
N TRP A 114 14.07 12.22 7.43
CA TRP A 114 12.73 11.78 7.78
C TRP A 114 11.94 11.52 6.51
N ASN A 115 11.33 10.37 6.43
CA ASN A 115 10.49 10.01 5.29
C ASN A 115 9.03 9.98 5.72
N HIS A 116 8.24 10.92 5.19
CA HIS A 116 6.80 11.02 5.41
C HIS A 116 6.08 10.48 4.17
N VAL A 117 5.17 9.56 4.37
CA VAL A 117 4.29 9.07 3.30
C VAL A 117 2.84 9.35 3.68
N VAL A 118 2.16 10.09 2.83
CA VAL A 118 0.72 10.37 2.94
C VAL A 118 0.01 9.75 1.76
N GLY A 119 -1.10 9.06 1.99
CA GLY A 119 -1.85 8.48 0.90
C GLY A 119 -3.34 8.43 1.15
N VAL A 120 -4.07 8.51 0.05
CA VAL A 120 -5.53 8.38 0.02
C VAL A 120 -5.95 7.44 -1.09
N ASN A 121 -7.03 6.71 -0.86
CA ASN A 121 -7.67 5.87 -1.86
C ASN A 121 -9.18 5.99 -1.73
N ALA A 122 -9.87 6.07 -2.87
CA ALA A 122 -11.32 5.93 -2.96
C ALA A 122 -11.64 4.77 -3.89
N THR A 123 -12.48 3.85 -3.45
CA THR A 123 -12.89 2.67 -4.23
C THR A 123 -14.39 2.59 -4.30
N GLY A 124 -14.94 2.56 -5.52
CA GLY A 124 -16.35 2.32 -5.81
C GLY A 124 -16.60 0.92 -6.38
N ARG A 125 -17.74 0.32 -6.04
CA ARG A 125 -18.17 -1.01 -6.51
C ARG A 125 -19.62 -0.96 -6.97
N TRP A 126 -19.85 -1.23 -8.24
CA TRP A 126 -21.17 -1.26 -8.86
C TRP A 126 -21.36 -2.59 -9.58
N ASN A 127 -22.15 -3.48 -9.00
CA ASN A 127 -22.43 -4.80 -9.57
C ASN A 127 -21.17 -5.53 -10.07
N ARG A 128 -20.83 -5.34 -11.36
CA ARG A 128 -19.71 -6.01 -12.06
C ARG A 128 -18.46 -5.14 -12.21
N LEU A 129 -18.56 -3.86 -11.91
CA LEU A 129 -17.50 -2.88 -12.07
C LEU A 129 -16.95 -2.44 -10.70
N LYS A 130 -15.65 -2.46 -10.56
CA LYS A 130 -14.91 -1.87 -9.46
C LYS A 130 -13.96 -0.83 -10.02
N VAL A 131 -13.96 0.36 -9.47
CA VAL A 131 -13.04 1.44 -9.83
C VAL A 131 -12.38 1.99 -8.57
N GLY A 132 -11.09 2.25 -8.64
CA GLY A 132 -10.33 2.86 -7.57
C GLY A 132 -9.49 4.03 -8.07
N ILE A 133 -9.32 5.02 -7.22
CA ILE A 133 -8.41 6.15 -7.43
C ILE A 133 -7.48 6.20 -6.22
N THR A 134 -6.18 6.25 -6.45
CA THR A 134 -5.17 6.28 -5.40
C THR A 134 -4.23 7.45 -5.63
N ALA A 135 -3.91 8.19 -4.58
CA ALA A 135 -2.87 9.22 -4.59
C ALA A 135 -1.97 9.03 -3.37
N VAL A 136 -0.67 9.14 -3.58
CA VAL A 136 0.36 9.00 -2.55
C VAL A 136 1.41 10.08 -2.76
N GLU A 137 1.80 10.72 -1.69
CA GLU A 137 2.89 11.67 -1.64
C GLU A 137 3.97 11.19 -0.68
N ASN A 138 5.20 11.20 -1.15
CA ASN A 138 6.38 10.86 -0.38
C ASN A 138 7.23 12.12 -0.22
N ILE A 139 7.47 12.52 1.03
CA ILE A 139 8.18 13.74 1.40
C ILE A 139 9.42 13.34 2.16
N HIS A 140 10.59 13.62 1.60
CA HIS A 140 11.89 13.44 2.21
C HIS A 140 12.33 14.75 2.86
N GLN A 141 12.41 14.77 4.18
CA GLN A 141 12.84 15.91 4.96
C GLN A 141 14.21 15.61 5.59
N PRO A 142 15.25 16.36 5.28
CA PRO A 142 16.56 16.18 5.90
C PRO A 142 16.49 16.34 7.41
N THR A 143 17.25 15.51 8.14
CA THR A 143 17.41 15.68 9.58
C THR A 143 18.27 16.92 9.84
N PRO A 144 17.84 17.87 10.70
CA PRO A 144 18.65 19.05 11.03
C PRO A 144 19.99 18.63 11.61
N LYS A 145 21.05 18.69 10.83
CA LYS A 145 22.42 18.63 11.34
C LYS A 145 22.70 19.98 11.98
N ASN A 146 23.28 20.02 13.17
CA ASN A 146 23.60 21.19 13.98
C ASN A 146 24.63 22.13 13.34
N SER A 147 24.50 22.51 12.11
CA SER A 147 25.33 23.48 11.41
C SER A 147 24.46 24.48 10.65
N LEU A 148 24.80 25.75 10.82
CA LEU A 148 24.16 26.94 10.25
C LEU A 148 24.24 27.00 8.71
N GLU A 149 24.58 25.93 8.03
CA GLU A 149 24.78 25.88 6.59
C GLU A 149 23.88 24.84 5.95
N GLU A 150 23.09 25.31 5.01
CA GLU A 150 22.22 24.63 4.06
C GLU A 150 20.85 24.19 4.61
N MET A 151 19.83 24.98 4.28
CA MET A 151 18.46 24.49 4.15
C MET A 151 18.45 23.49 2.99
N GLU A 152 18.69 22.23 3.35
CA GLU A 152 18.58 21.12 2.41
C GLU A 152 17.12 21.03 1.92
N LEU A 153 16.94 21.04 0.62
CA LEU A 153 15.62 21.11 -0.01
C LEU A 153 14.80 19.88 0.32
N VAL A 154 13.60 20.07 0.83
CA VAL A 154 12.60 19.02 0.95
C VAL A 154 12.30 18.47 -0.45
N SER A 155 12.57 17.19 -0.66
CA SER A 155 12.23 16.51 -1.90
C SER A 155 10.85 15.88 -1.78
N THR A 156 9.99 16.15 -2.73
CA THR A 156 8.63 15.62 -2.76
C THR A 156 8.39 14.82 -4.04
N GLN A 157 7.81 13.65 -3.90
CA GLN A 157 7.37 12.80 -4.99
C GLN A 157 5.91 12.43 -4.82
N ALA A 158 5.08 12.83 -5.78
CA ALA A 158 3.67 12.47 -5.83
C ALA A 158 3.43 11.39 -6.88
N VAL A 159 2.59 10.40 -6.54
CA VAL A 159 2.15 9.34 -7.46
C VAL A 159 0.64 9.23 -7.38
N MET A 160 -0.03 9.23 -8.54
CA MET A 160 -1.47 9.09 -8.63
C MET A 160 -1.82 8.03 -9.67
N GLY A 161 -2.93 7.31 -9.45
CA GLY A 161 -3.38 6.32 -10.40
C GLY A 161 -4.87 6.00 -10.29
N VAL A 162 -5.37 5.43 -11.37
CA VAL A 162 -6.74 4.94 -11.50
C VAL A 162 -6.70 3.47 -11.89
N ASN A 163 -7.44 2.65 -11.18
CA ASN A 163 -7.59 1.23 -11.48
C ASN A 163 -9.06 0.89 -11.72
N ALA A 164 -9.30 -0.08 -12.60
CA ALA A 164 -10.63 -0.60 -12.86
C ALA A 164 -10.58 -2.12 -13.02
N ARG A 165 -11.68 -2.78 -12.62
CA ARG A 165 -11.92 -4.19 -12.87
C ARG A 165 -13.38 -4.41 -13.24
N TRP A 166 -13.61 -5.10 -14.33
CA TRP A 166 -14.92 -5.52 -14.77
C TRP A 166 -14.97 -7.04 -14.84
N ASN A 167 -15.95 -7.64 -14.16
CA ASN A 167 -16.13 -9.09 -14.13
C ASN A 167 -17.54 -9.43 -14.59
N GLN A 168 -17.63 -10.25 -15.64
CA GLN A 168 -18.90 -10.77 -16.14
C GLN A 168 -18.80 -12.27 -16.41
N GLY A 169 -19.09 -13.06 -15.38
CA GLY A 169 -19.10 -14.52 -15.48
C GLY A 169 -17.75 -15.09 -15.91
N LYS A 170 -17.64 -15.43 -17.19
CA LYS A 170 -16.43 -16.06 -17.76
C LYS A 170 -15.32 -15.07 -18.13
N VAL A 171 -15.61 -13.76 -18.12
CA VAL A 171 -14.67 -12.70 -18.53
C VAL A 171 -14.35 -11.80 -17.34
N ASP A 172 -13.07 -11.56 -17.12
CA ASP A 172 -12.55 -10.64 -16.11
C ASP A 172 -11.50 -9.74 -16.79
N ILE A 173 -11.79 -8.45 -16.87
CA ILE A 173 -10.94 -7.43 -17.48
C ILE A 173 -10.49 -6.48 -16.38
N TRP A 174 -9.22 -6.14 -16.35
CA TRP A 174 -8.67 -5.28 -15.34
C TRP A 174 -7.50 -4.45 -15.83
N GLY A 175 -7.23 -3.35 -15.15
CA GLY A 175 -6.07 -2.52 -15.43
C GLY A 175 -5.87 -1.40 -14.44
N GLU A 176 -4.68 -0.83 -14.47
CA GLU A 176 -4.29 0.36 -13.71
C GLU A 176 -3.40 1.24 -14.57
N LEU A 177 -3.63 2.54 -14.49
CA LEU A 177 -2.78 3.60 -15.04
C LEU A 177 -2.32 4.47 -13.90
N ALA A 178 -1.04 4.83 -13.89
CA ALA A 178 -0.46 5.69 -12.88
C ALA A 178 0.46 6.73 -13.50
N THR A 179 0.55 7.88 -12.84
CA THR A 179 1.51 8.94 -13.15
C THR A 179 2.27 9.31 -11.90
N SER A 180 3.53 9.67 -12.06
CA SER A 180 4.38 10.17 -10.99
C SER A 180 4.92 11.54 -11.35
N GLN A 181 5.01 12.41 -10.34
CA GLN A 181 5.60 13.74 -10.42
C GLN A 181 6.63 13.89 -9.29
N GLY A 182 7.82 14.29 -9.65
CA GLY A 182 8.96 14.56 -8.78
C GLY A 182 9.99 15.31 -9.60
N ASN A 183 11.27 14.97 -9.50
CA ASN A 183 12.32 15.52 -10.35
C ASN A 183 12.09 15.25 -11.84
N GLN A 184 11.39 14.18 -12.16
CA GLN A 184 10.95 13.80 -13.50
C GLN A 184 9.50 13.34 -13.47
N TRP A 185 8.80 13.56 -14.58
CA TRP A 185 7.46 13.04 -14.78
C TRP A 185 7.50 11.64 -15.38
N GLY A 186 6.63 10.75 -14.89
CA GLY A 186 6.53 9.39 -15.37
C GLY A 186 5.08 8.93 -15.52
N ILE A 187 4.86 8.01 -16.46
CA ILE A 187 3.58 7.32 -16.63
C ILE A 187 3.83 5.81 -16.72
N GLY A 188 2.95 5.02 -16.11
CA GLY A 188 2.99 3.56 -16.17
C GLY A 188 1.59 2.98 -16.28
N GLY A 189 1.48 1.79 -16.85
CA GLY A 189 0.20 1.11 -16.98
C GLY A 189 0.35 -0.40 -16.97
N ILE A 190 -0.70 -1.08 -16.49
CA ILE A 190 -0.86 -2.52 -16.54
C ILE A 190 -2.31 -2.84 -16.89
N ALA A 191 -2.52 -3.84 -17.75
CA ALA A 191 -3.85 -4.32 -18.06
C ALA A 191 -3.82 -5.84 -18.29
N GLY A 192 -4.96 -6.48 -18.09
CA GLY A 192 -5.11 -7.90 -18.34
C GLY A 192 -6.55 -8.28 -18.58
N ILE A 193 -6.70 -9.41 -19.26
CA ILE A 193 -7.97 -10.08 -19.49
C ILE A 193 -7.83 -11.55 -19.13
N ARG A 194 -8.83 -12.09 -18.45
CA ARG A 194 -8.92 -13.51 -18.16
C ARG A 194 -10.24 -14.03 -18.72
N TYR A 195 -10.14 -15.08 -19.50
CA TYR A 195 -11.30 -15.80 -20.01
C TYR A 195 -11.30 -17.24 -19.52
N THR A 196 -12.37 -17.66 -18.88
CA THR A 196 -12.53 -19.00 -18.31
C THR A 196 -13.70 -19.68 -19.02
N PRO A 197 -13.49 -20.32 -20.19
CA PRO A 197 -14.55 -20.93 -20.99
C PRO A 197 -15.20 -22.13 -20.30
N ILE A 198 -14.40 -22.91 -19.58
CA ILE A 198 -14.78 -24.09 -18.81
C ILE A 198 -14.18 -23.94 -17.41
N SER A 199 -14.80 -24.54 -16.39
CA SER A 199 -14.38 -24.37 -14.98
C SER A 199 -12.89 -24.65 -14.73
N ASP A 200 -12.27 -25.49 -15.54
CA ASP A 200 -10.90 -25.99 -15.32
C ASP A 200 -9.86 -25.42 -16.30
N ILE A 201 -10.26 -24.57 -17.26
CA ILE A 201 -9.38 -23.97 -18.24
C ILE A 201 -9.41 -22.45 -18.12
N ASN A 202 -8.29 -21.87 -17.76
CA ASN A 202 -8.07 -20.42 -17.77
C ASN A 202 -7.19 -20.04 -18.93
N LEU A 203 -7.67 -19.14 -19.80
CA LEU A 203 -6.90 -18.49 -20.85
C LEU A 203 -6.58 -17.05 -20.39
N LEU A 204 -5.31 -16.68 -20.46
CA LEU A 204 -4.77 -15.40 -19.98
C LEU A 204 -4.00 -14.72 -21.12
#